data_12e13d4047136b6e56001371b7adc893
#
_entry.id   12e13d4047136b6e56001371b7adc893
#
_cell.length_a   1.000
_cell.length_b   1.000
_cell.length_c   1.000
_cell.angle_alpha   90.00
_cell.angle_beta   90.00
_cell.angle_gamma   90.00
#
_symmetry.space_group_name_H-M   'P 1'
#
loop_
_entity.id
_entity.type
_entity.pdbx_description
1 polymer ?
#
loop_
_entity_poly.entity_id
_entity_poly.type
_entity_poly.pdbx_seq_one_letter_code
_entity_poly.pdbx_strand_id
1 'polypeptide(L)'
;MRNKTQVPFTVFKIGYLILFLIFTVFPLYWITITSLKPQNEIFTVPARYWPETLTFENYRNIFEISRFHVYISNSLLVSTLASLCVLVISILSAYVLARYHFRGKKQVMLAFFMTQMIPIFIALVPLYRIMGQLELTNRLASLILMYTVMMIPFSTIMLKGFFERIPGSLEEAAIIDGCTHLQALRRVIIPVMLPGIAATFIFSFVQCWNELFLSVMFIDNEASKTVPVAMNSFITKYDIDWGAMSAATVLSVIPTFVLFALAQRFIVEGLTDGAVKG
;
A
#
# COMPACT_ATOMS: atom_id res chain seq x y z
N MET A 1 -3.29 29.83 -38.11
CA MET A 1 -4.25 30.64 -37.34
C MET A 1 -4.45 29.98 -35.96
N ARG A 2 -3.85 30.51 -34.91
CA ARG A 2 -3.97 29.97 -33.54
C ARG A 2 -5.37 30.31 -33.00
N ASN A 3 -6.20 29.30 -32.79
CA ASN A 3 -7.61 29.47 -32.38
C ASN A 3 -7.71 30.32 -31.11
N LYS A 4 -8.24 31.55 -31.22
CA LYS A 4 -8.45 32.50 -30.10
C LYS A 4 -9.33 31.95 -28.95
N THR A 5 -10.08 30.88 -29.20
CA THR A 5 -10.95 30.23 -28.22
C THR A 5 -10.22 29.22 -27.31
N GLN A 6 -9.00 28.81 -27.64
CA GLN A 6 -8.23 27.85 -26.84
C GLN A 6 -7.46 28.48 -25.67
N VAL A 7 -7.16 29.78 -25.77
CA VAL A 7 -6.39 30.48 -24.72
C VAL A 7 -7.13 30.54 -23.36
N PRO A 8 -8.41 30.95 -23.27
CA PRO A 8 -9.12 31.02 -21.99
C PRO A 8 -9.28 29.63 -21.35
N PHE A 9 -9.48 28.59 -22.16
CA PHE A 9 -9.61 27.22 -21.64
C PHE A 9 -8.27 26.67 -21.09
N THR A 10 -7.15 27.04 -21.74
CA THR A 10 -5.82 26.66 -21.26
C THR A 10 -5.47 27.37 -19.95
N VAL A 11 -5.78 28.66 -19.84
CA VAL A 11 -5.58 29.43 -18.60
C VAL A 11 -6.42 28.86 -17.45
N PHE A 12 -7.69 28.53 -17.70
CA PHE A 12 -8.55 27.89 -16.71
C PHE A 12 -8.00 26.53 -16.25
N LYS A 13 -7.54 25.67 -17.20
CA LYS A 13 -6.90 24.39 -16.86
C LYS A 13 -5.67 24.56 -15.98
N ILE A 14 -4.78 25.51 -16.35
CA ILE A 14 -3.57 25.77 -15.57
C ILE A 14 -3.93 26.27 -14.17
N GLY A 15 -4.88 27.22 -14.06
CA GLY A 15 -5.34 27.71 -12.77
C GLY A 15 -5.92 26.60 -11.87
N TYR A 16 -6.74 25.71 -12.44
CA TYR A 16 -7.27 24.55 -11.75
C TYR A 16 -6.16 23.57 -11.29
N LEU A 17 -5.19 23.28 -12.17
CA LEU A 17 -4.06 22.39 -11.82
C LEU A 17 -3.19 22.99 -10.71
N ILE A 18 -2.93 24.29 -10.72
CA ILE A 18 -2.17 24.98 -9.67
C ILE A 18 -2.93 24.90 -8.35
N LEU A 19 -4.22 25.20 -8.35
CA LEU A 19 -5.06 25.12 -7.15
C LEU A 19 -5.07 23.70 -6.57
N PHE A 20 -5.25 22.70 -7.44
CA PHE A 20 -5.21 21.29 -7.06
C PHE A 20 -3.85 20.89 -6.49
N LEU A 21 -2.76 21.35 -7.11
CA LEU A 21 -1.39 21.09 -6.64
C LEU A 21 -1.17 21.71 -5.24
N ILE A 22 -1.56 22.97 -5.05
CA ILE A 22 -1.45 23.64 -3.74
C ILE A 22 -2.23 22.86 -2.68
N PHE A 23 -3.48 22.49 -2.97
CA PHE A 23 -4.33 21.75 -2.04
C PHE A 23 -3.75 20.37 -1.67
N THR A 24 -3.12 19.70 -2.63
CA THR A 24 -2.52 18.36 -2.43
C THR A 24 -1.18 18.44 -1.70
N VAL A 25 -0.34 19.43 -2.02
CA VAL A 25 1.01 19.56 -1.45
C VAL A 25 0.99 20.23 -0.07
N PHE A 26 0.02 21.10 0.19
CA PHE A 26 -0.05 21.87 1.45
C PHE A 26 -0.03 20.99 2.71
N PRO A 27 -0.80 19.90 2.83
CA PRO A 27 -0.73 19.04 4.02
C PRO A 27 0.66 18.42 4.22
N LEU A 28 1.32 17.99 3.15
CA LEU A 28 2.66 17.43 3.20
C LEU A 28 3.70 18.48 3.62
N TYR A 29 3.58 19.69 3.07
CA TYR A 29 4.39 20.84 3.48
C TYR A 29 4.18 21.13 4.97
N TRP A 30 2.92 21.20 5.42
CA TRP A 30 2.60 21.52 6.81
C TRP A 30 3.17 20.50 7.79
N ILE A 31 3.02 19.21 7.52
CA ILE A 31 3.59 18.14 8.34
C ILE A 31 5.12 18.23 8.37
N THR A 32 5.74 18.46 7.20
CA THR A 32 7.19 18.59 7.10
C THR A 32 7.71 19.78 7.90
N ILE A 33 7.06 20.93 7.81
CA ILE A 33 7.45 22.11 8.58
C ILE A 33 7.21 21.90 10.08
N THR A 34 6.09 21.27 10.46
CA THR A 34 5.80 20.97 11.87
C THR A 34 6.84 20.02 12.46
N SER A 35 7.34 19.05 11.70
CA SER A 35 8.39 18.14 12.15
C SER A 35 9.73 18.83 12.46
N LEU A 36 9.94 20.02 11.87
CA LEU A 36 11.15 20.83 12.03
C LEU A 36 10.99 22.00 13.01
N LYS A 37 9.84 22.12 13.67
CA LYS A 37 9.58 23.13 14.71
C LYS A 37 9.92 22.61 16.09
N PRO A 38 10.46 23.46 16.98
CA PRO A 38 10.49 23.15 18.39
C PRO A 38 9.07 23.15 18.97
N GLN A 39 8.83 22.41 20.04
CA GLN A 39 7.50 22.18 20.61
C GLN A 39 6.75 23.49 20.96
N ASN A 40 7.47 24.50 21.44
CA ASN A 40 6.89 25.81 21.79
C ASN A 40 6.44 26.64 20.58
N GLU A 41 6.86 26.30 19.35
CA GLU A 41 6.44 26.99 18.12
C GLU A 41 5.26 26.32 17.41
N ILE A 42 4.89 25.09 17.78
CA ILE A 42 3.84 24.33 17.08
C ILE A 42 2.47 25.01 17.27
N PHE A 43 2.18 25.51 18.46
CA PHE A 43 0.88 26.08 18.83
C PHE A 43 0.88 27.60 18.95
N THR A 44 1.76 28.31 18.27
CA THR A 44 1.78 29.79 18.31
C THR A 44 0.56 30.40 17.62
N VAL A 45 0.06 31.48 18.15
CA VAL A 45 -1.03 32.29 17.56
C VAL A 45 -0.48 33.69 17.27
N PRO A 46 -0.52 34.13 16.00
CA PRO A 46 -0.98 33.46 14.79
C PRO A 46 -0.09 32.27 14.39
N ALA A 47 -0.68 31.27 13.69
CA ALA A 47 0.07 30.10 13.22
C ALA A 47 1.21 30.51 12.27
N ARG A 48 2.41 30.03 12.56
CA ARG A 48 3.59 30.31 11.73
C ARG A 48 3.73 29.30 10.62
N TYR A 49 3.79 29.74 9.39
CA TYR A 49 3.97 28.88 8.22
C TYR A 49 5.43 28.46 8.01
N TRP A 50 6.38 29.17 8.62
CA TRP A 50 7.81 28.84 8.62
C TRP A 50 8.35 28.94 10.06
N PRO A 51 9.18 28.01 10.54
CA PRO A 51 9.76 28.07 11.88
C PRO A 51 10.74 29.25 12.00
N GLU A 52 10.79 29.88 13.16
CA GLU A 52 11.85 30.81 13.50
C GLU A 52 13.18 30.09 13.71
N THR A 53 13.08 28.92 14.38
CA THR A 53 14.24 28.08 14.67
C THR A 53 14.02 26.71 14.07
N LEU A 54 14.79 26.32 13.04
CA LEU A 54 14.79 24.97 12.53
C LEU A 54 15.46 24.02 13.50
N THR A 55 14.76 22.95 13.88
CA THR A 55 15.32 21.92 14.77
C THR A 55 15.10 20.52 14.20
N PHE A 56 16.04 19.61 14.47
CA PHE A 56 15.92 18.18 14.21
C PHE A 56 15.65 17.37 15.48
N GLU A 57 15.31 18.05 16.58
CA GLU A 57 15.09 17.42 17.88
C GLU A 57 13.97 16.37 17.84
N ASN A 58 12.86 16.65 17.12
CA ASN A 58 11.77 15.69 16.95
C ASN A 58 12.27 14.40 16.29
N TYR A 59 13.14 14.48 15.27
CA TYR A 59 13.73 13.31 14.62
C TYR A 59 14.68 12.58 15.57
N ARG A 60 15.52 13.31 16.29
CA ARG A 60 16.42 12.73 17.27
C ARG A 60 15.65 11.95 18.33
N ASN A 61 14.59 12.54 18.88
CA ASN A 61 13.77 11.93 19.92
C ASN A 61 13.10 10.64 19.45
N ILE A 62 12.53 10.60 18.24
CA ILE A 62 11.91 9.38 17.72
C ILE A 62 12.92 8.26 17.44
N PHE A 63 14.17 8.58 17.10
CA PHE A 63 15.20 7.57 16.89
C PHE A 63 15.85 7.10 18.19
N GLU A 64 16.19 8.00 19.10
CA GLU A 64 16.91 7.68 20.33
C GLU A 64 15.98 7.13 21.43
N ILE A 65 14.80 7.74 21.62
CA ILE A 65 13.87 7.38 22.69
C ILE A 65 12.90 6.30 22.22
N SER A 66 12.25 6.53 21.09
CA SER A 66 11.17 5.64 20.62
C SER A 66 11.66 4.48 19.76
N ARG A 67 12.97 4.40 19.43
CA ARG A 67 13.53 3.35 18.54
C ARG A 67 12.79 3.20 17.22
N PHE A 68 12.35 4.29 16.63
CA PHE A 68 11.46 4.29 15.46
C PHE A 68 12.04 3.54 14.25
N HIS A 69 13.37 3.43 14.14
CA HIS A 69 14.05 2.62 13.13
C HIS A 69 13.66 1.13 13.19
N VAL A 70 13.42 0.58 14.40
CA VAL A 70 12.95 -0.81 14.57
C VAL A 70 11.55 -0.96 13.98
N TYR A 71 10.66 -0.01 14.24
CA TYR A 71 9.28 -0.03 13.74
C TYR A 71 9.21 0.11 12.22
N ILE A 72 10.05 0.98 11.63
CA ILE A 72 10.21 1.06 10.17
C ILE A 72 10.67 -0.28 9.60
N SER A 73 11.70 -0.89 10.20
CA SER A 73 12.23 -2.19 9.73
C SER A 73 11.18 -3.29 9.83
N ASN A 74 10.44 -3.36 10.94
CA ASN A 74 9.35 -4.31 11.12
C ASN A 74 8.24 -4.12 10.08
N SER A 75 7.80 -2.87 9.87
CA SER A 75 6.77 -2.58 8.87
C SER A 75 7.23 -2.91 7.46
N LEU A 76 8.47 -2.59 7.09
CA LEU A 76 9.04 -2.95 5.78
C LEU A 76 9.08 -4.46 5.60
N LEU A 77 9.56 -5.20 6.60
CA LEU A 77 9.63 -6.65 6.57
C LEU A 77 8.23 -7.26 6.40
N VAL A 78 7.28 -6.88 7.28
CA VAL A 78 5.93 -7.44 7.27
C VAL A 78 5.22 -7.11 5.96
N SER A 79 5.22 -5.84 5.54
CA SER A 79 4.51 -5.41 4.33
C SER A 79 5.10 -6.04 3.07
N THR A 80 6.44 -6.13 2.99
CA THR A 80 7.10 -6.74 1.83
C THR A 80 6.82 -8.24 1.76
N LEU A 81 7.03 -8.98 2.87
CA LEU A 81 6.84 -10.44 2.87
C LEU A 81 5.37 -10.80 2.67
N ALA A 82 4.45 -10.14 3.33
CA ALA A 82 3.01 -10.37 3.12
C ALA A 82 2.63 -10.13 1.66
N SER A 83 3.04 -9.00 1.07
CA SER A 83 2.72 -8.67 -0.32
C SER A 83 3.33 -9.64 -1.33
N LEU A 84 4.53 -10.14 -1.08
CA LEU A 84 5.15 -11.18 -1.92
C LEU A 84 4.38 -12.51 -1.82
N CYS A 85 3.99 -12.92 -0.61
CA CYS A 85 3.14 -14.11 -0.42
C CYS A 85 1.78 -13.95 -1.13
N VAL A 86 1.15 -12.78 -0.98
CA VAL A 86 -0.09 -12.43 -1.68
C VAL A 86 0.09 -12.56 -3.19
N LEU A 87 1.15 -11.99 -3.75
CA LEU A 87 1.39 -12.06 -5.20
C LEU A 87 1.51 -13.50 -5.70
N VAL A 88 2.35 -14.31 -5.05
CA VAL A 88 2.58 -15.70 -5.47
C VAL A 88 1.25 -16.47 -5.49
N ILE A 89 0.49 -16.39 -4.39
CA ILE A 89 -0.78 -17.10 -4.26
C ILE A 89 -1.82 -16.55 -5.24
N SER A 90 -1.90 -15.22 -5.37
CA SER A 90 -2.91 -14.57 -6.21
C SER A 90 -2.63 -14.72 -7.70
N ILE A 91 -1.37 -14.75 -8.14
CA ILE A 91 -1.01 -15.04 -9.53
C ILE A 91 -1.50 -16.43 -9.93
N LEU A 92 -1.20 -17.46 -9.12
CA LEU A 92 -1.62 -18.83 -9.40
C LEU A 92 -3.15 -18.96 -9.36
N SER A 93 -3.78 -18.40 -8.35
CA SER A 93 -5.24 -18.42 -8.21
C SER A 93 -5.96 -17.69 -9.36
N ALA A 94 -5.47 -16.50 -9.72
CA ALA A 94 -6.02 -15.69 -10.80
C ALA A 94 -5.84 -16.37 -12.16
N TYR A 95 -4.68 -16.99 -12.40
CA TYR A 95 -4.42 -17.76 -13.62
C TYR A 95 -5.45 -18.88 -13.80
N VAL A 96 -5.66 -19.70 -12.76
CA VAL A 96 -6.66 -20.77 -12.80
C VAL A 96 -8.06 -20.20 -13.00
N LEU A 97 -8.42 -19.15 -12.28
CA LEU A 97 -9.71 -18.49 -12.40
C LEU A 97 -9.93 -17.77 -13.74
N ALA A 98 -8.89 -17.34 -14.43
CA ALA A 98 -9.00 -16.70 -15.74
C ALA A 98 -9.07 -17.72 -16.87
N ARG A 99 -8.21 -18.74 -16.87
CA ARG A 99 -8.00 -19.65 -18.00
C ARG A 99 -8.82 -20.92 -17.98
N TYR A 100 -9.17 -21.43 -16.80
CA TYR A 100 -9.85 -22.71 -16.69
C TYR A 100 -11.35 -22.56 -16.42
N HIS A 101 -12.12 -23.52 -16.94
CA HIS A 101 -13.54 -23.69 -16.67
C HIS A 101 -13.73 -24.91 -15.79
N PHE A 102 -14.22 -24.72 -14.56
CA PHE A 102 -14.47 -25.80 -13.60
C PHE A 102 -15.75 -25.56 -12.81
N ARG A 103 -16.34 -26.66 -12.29
CA ARG A 103 -17.49 -26.56 -11.40
C ARG A 103 -17.10 -25.85 -10.11
N GLY A 104 -17.88 -24.87 -9.67
CA GLY A 104 -17.59 -24.11 -8.44
C GLY A 104 -16.83 -22.78 -8.67
N LYS A 105 -16.38 -22.43 -9.89
CA LYS A 105 -15.70 -21.17 -10.18
C LYS A 105 -16.48 -19.94 -9.68
N LYS A 106 -17.81 -19.92 -9.92
CA LYS A 106 -18.69 -18.82 -9.46
C LYS A 106 -18.75 -18.76 -7.93
N GLN A 107 -18.82 -19.91 -7.27
CA GLN A 107 -18.86 -20.01 -5.80
C GLN A 107 -17.56 -19.50 -5.16
N VAL A 108 -16.39 -19.86 -5.74
CA VAL A 108 -15.09 -19.34 -5.27
C VAL A 108 -15.04 -17.81 -5.42
N MET A 109 -15.46 -17.28 -6.58
CA MET A 109 -15.51 -15.83 -6.78
C MET A 109 -16.48 -15.15 -5.81
N LEU A 110 -17.66 -15.74 -5.59
CA LEU A 110 -18.63 -15.23 -4.63
C LEU A 110 -18.04 -15.24 -3.20
N ALA A 111 -17.38 -16.34 -2.81
CA ALA A 111 -16.72 -16.42 -1.50
C ALA A 111 -15.67 -15.32 -1.31
N PHE A 112 -14.85 -15.03 -2.33
CA PHE A 112 -13.89 -13.93 -2.28
C PHE A 112 -14.57 -12.56 -2.10
N PHE A 113 -15.68 -12.30 -2.80
CA PHE A 113 -16.45 -11.07 -2.59
C PHE A 113 -17.06 -11.03 -1.18
N MET A 114 -17.62 -12.12 -0.69
CA MET A 114 -18.23 -12.17 0.64
C MET A 114 -17.20 -11.91 1.76
N THR A 115 -15.98 -12.42 1.64
CA THR A 115 -14.92 -12.13 2.64
C THR A 115 -14.58 -10.65 2.73
N GLN A 116 -14.69 -9.90 1.62
CA GLN A 116 -14.45 -8.46 1.62
C GLN A 116 -15.59 -7.63 2.23
N MET A 117 -16.78 -8.22 2.38
CA MET A 117 -17.93 -7.55 2.99
C MET A 117 -17.96 -7.70 4.52
N ILE A 118 -17.18 -8.62 5.06
CA ILE A 118 -17.13 -8.84 6.52
C ILE A 118 -16.28 -7.74 7.15
N PRO A 119 -16.85 -6.90 8.04
CA PRO A 119 -16.05 -5.92 8.77
C PRO A 119 -15.00 -6.61 9.63
N ILE A 120 -13.73 -6.22 9.46
CA ILE A 120 -12.60 -6.83 10.19
C ILE A 120 -12.81 -6.85 11.69
N PHE A 121 -13.46 -5.81 12.25
CA PHE A 121 -13.71 -5.70 13.69
C PHE A 121 -14.49 -6.88 14.28
N ILE A 122 -15.40 -7.49 13.51
CA ILE A 122 -16.16 -8.66 13.97
C ILE A 122 -15.24 -9.88 14.09
N ALA A 123 -14.25 -9.99 13.22
CA ALA A 123 -13.34 -11.12 13.17
C ALA A 123 -12.15 -11.00 14.14
N LEU A 124 -11.87 -9.82 14.70
CA LEU A 124 -10.67 -9.57 15.51
C LEU A 124 -10.54 -10.55 16.70
N VAL A 125 -11.60 -10.70 17.49
CA VAL A 125 -11.56 -11.54 18.70
C VAL A 125 -11.36 -13.03 18.38
N PRO A 126 -12.12 -13.64 17.43
CA PRO A 126 -11.84 -15.00 16.98
C PRO A 126 -10.41 -15.17 16.42
N LEU A 127 -9.93 -14.22 15.60
CA LEU A 127 -8.59 -14.27 15.03
C LEU A 127 -7.49 -14.20 16.10
N TYR A 128 -7.68 -13.36 17.13
CA TYR A 128 -6.74 -13.29 18.24
C TYR A 128 -6.64 -14.64 18.98
N ARG A 129 -7.77 -15.30 19.22
CA ARG A 129 -7.79 -16.64 19.85
C ARG A 129 -7.05 -17.67 18.99
N ILE A 130 -7.27 -17.67 17.68
CA ILE A 130 -6.60 -18.60 16.76
C ILE A 130 -5.08 -18.32 16.79
N MET A 131 -4.65 -17.06 16.72
CA MET A 131 -3.23 -16.71 16.79
C MET A 131 -2.62 -17.10 18.16
N GLY A 132 -3.38 -16.99 19.26
CA GLY A 132 -2.96 -17.45 20.57
C GLY A 132 -2.74 -18.97 20.62
N GLN A 133 -3.69 -19.75 20.07
CA GLN A 133 -3.56 -21.22 20.01
C GLN A 133 -2.38 -21.68 19.13
N LEU A 134 -2.02 -20.90 18.12
CA LEU A 134 -0.86 -21.15 17.25
C LEU A 134 0.45 -20.60 17.82
N GLU A 135 0.43 -20.00 19.02
CA GLU A 135 1.59 -19.34 19.65
C GLU A 135 2.24 -18.26 18.78
N LEU A 136 1.44 -17.59 17.94
CA LEU A 136 1.89 -16.56 17.02
C LEU A 136 1.67 -15.13 17.54
N THR A 137 0.99 -14.93 18.67
CA THR A 137 0.85 -13.60 19.28
C THR A 137 2.21 -13.02 19.63
N ASN A 138 2.35 -11.69 19.51
CA ASN A 138 3.62 -10.96 19.70
C ASN A 138 4.76 -11.35 18.75
N ARG A 139 4.43 -11.94 17.60
CA ARG A 139 5.40 -12.28 16.55
C ARG A 139 5.00 -11.60 15.23
N LEU A 140 5.96 -11.05 14.50
CA LEU A 140 5.72 -10.47 13.18
C LEU A 140 5.11 -11.48 12.18
N ALA A 141 5.34 -12.77 12.40
CA ALA A 141 4.76 -13.85 11.61
C ALA A 141 3.23 -13.85 11.62
N SER A 142 2.58 -13.47 12.74
CA SER A 142 1.13 -13.36 12.80
C SER A 142 0.61 -12.27 11.85
N LEU A 143 1.29 -11.13 11.79
CA LEU A 143 0.93 -10.05 10.87
C LEU A 143 1.13 -10.45 9.41
N ILE A 144 2.28 -11.09 9.09
CA ILE A 144 2.56 -11.57 7.73
C ILE A 144 1.48 -12.55 7.28
N LEU A 145 1.11 -13.51 8.14
CA LEU A 145 0.06 -14.50 7.85
C LEU A 145 -1.30 -13.82 7.64
N MET A 146 -1.71 -12.98 8.57
CA MET A 146 -3.02 -12.33 8.53
C MET A 146 -3.17 -11.39 7.35
N TYR A 147 -2.16 -10.55 7.08
CA TYR A 147 -2.18 -9.65 5.94
C TYR A 147 -2.21 -10.42 4.62
N THR A 148 -1.47 -11.53 4.54
CA THR A 148 -1.50 -12.41 3.36
C THR A 148 -2.91 -12.94 3.14
N VAL A 149 -3.53 -13.54 4.15
CA VAL A 149 -4.89 -14.11 4.03
C VAL A 149 -5.92 -13.06 3.64
N MET A 150 -5.86 -11.87 4.23
CA MET A 150 -6.82 -10.80 3.97
C MET A 150 -6.69 -10.21 2.56
N MET A 151 -5.46 -10.13 2.02
CA MET A 151 -5.23 -9.50 0.73
C MET A 151 -5.42 -10.45 -0.46
N ILE A 152 -5.36 -11.77 -0.27
CA ILE A 152 -5.53 -12.76 -1.36
C ILE A 152 -6.82 -12.54 -2.17
N PRO A 153 -8.02 -12.39 -1.58
CA PRO A 153 -9.25 -12.30 -2.36
C PRO A 153 -9.23 -11.11 -3.33
N PHE A 154 -8.92 -9.92 -2.83
CA PHE A 154 -8.88 -8.72 -3.66
C PHE A 154 -7.79 -8.80 -4.74
N SER A 155 -6.58 -9.20 -4.35
CA SER A 155 -5.44 -9.31 -5.27
C SER A 155 -5.69 -10.35 -6.36
N THR A 156 -6.36 -11.47 -6.02
CA THR A 156 -6.75 -12.49 -7.00
C THR A 156 -7.78 -11.95 -8.00
N ILE A 157 -8.80 -11.22 -7.53
CA ILE A 157 -9.80 -10.59 -8.39
C ILE A 157 -9.15 -9.56 -9.33
N MET A 158 -8.27 -8.73 -8.78
CA MET A 158 -7.54 -7.72 -9.54
C MET A 158 -6.68 -8.37 -10.63
N LEU A 159 -5.83 -9.34 -10.28
CA LEU A 159 -4.97 -10.04 -11.23
C LEU A 159 -5.76 -10.84 -12.27
N LYS A 160 -6.89 -11.45 -11.88
CA LYS A 160 -7.78 -12.13 -12.82
C LYS A 160 -8.23 -11.18 -13.93
N GLY A 161 -8.60 -9.93 -13.60
CA GLY A 161 -8.95 -8.92 -14.58
C GLY A 161 -7.81 -8.58 -15.56
N PHE A 162 -6.56 -8.63 -15.11
CA PHE A 162 -5.40 -8.48 -16.00
C PHE A 162 -5.20 -9.71 -16.87
N PHE A 163 -5.30 -10.93 -16.33
CA PHE A 163 -5.21 -12.16 -17.14
C PHE A 163 -6.25 -12.21 -18.25
N GLU A 164 -7.48 -11.78 -17.98
CA GLU A 164 -8.58 -11.80 -18.98
C GLU A 164 -8.36 -10.83 -20.16
N ARG A 165 -7.51 -9.82 -19.99
CA ARG A 165 -7.15 -8.90 -21.08
C ARG A 165 -6.09 -9.46 -22.03
N ILE A 166 -5.33 -10.46 -21.58
CA ILE A 166 -4.29 -11.10 -22.39
C ILE A 166 -4.94 -12.16 -23.29
N PRO A 167 -4.74 -12.10 -24.63
CA PRO A 167 -5.28 -13.12 -25.54
C PRO A 167 -4.77 -14.52 -25.19
N GLY A 168 -5.65 -15.52 -25.16
CA GLY A 168 -5.30 -16.91 -24.91
C GLY A 168 -4.34 -17.50 -25.96
N SER A 169 -4.37 -16.96 -27.18
CA SER A 169 -3.49 -17.37 -28.28
C SER A 169 -1.99 -17.22 -27.97
N LEU A 170 -1.59 -16.30 -27.07
CA LEU A 170 -0.20 -16.19 -26.64
C LEU A 170 0.24 -17.43 -25.84
N GLU A 171 -0.64 -17.95 -25.02
CA GLU A 171 -0.39 -19.14 -24.22
C GLU A 171 -0.42 -20.40 -25.10
N GLU A 172 -1.39 -20.48 -26.03
CA GLU A 172 -1.50 -21.57 -27.01
C GLU A 172 -0.24 -21.66 -27.89
N ALA A 173 0.27 -20.53 -28.38
CA ALA A 173 1.50 -20.47 -29.16
C ALA A 173 2.69 -21.01 -28.35
N ALA A 174 2.85 -20.61 -27.09
CA ALA A 174 3.91 -21.11 -26.23
C ALA A 174 3.80 -22.62 -25.98
N ILE A 175 2.59 -23.18 -25.89
CA ILE A 175 2.37 -24.61 -25.75
C ILE A 175 2.73 -25.35 -27.05
N ILE A 176 2.39 -24.79 -28.22
CA ILE A 176 2.79 -25.33 -29.52
C ILE A 176 4.33 -25.36 -29.66
N ASP A 177 5.02 -24.32 -29.11
CA ASP A 177 6.48 -24.25 -29.05
C ASP A 177 7.09 -25.20 -28.00
N GLY A 178 6.30 -26.07 -27.37
CA GLY A 178 6.75 -27.11 -26.44
C GLY A 178 6.83 -26.68 -24.96
N CYS A 179 6.31 -25.52 -24.61
CA CYS A 179 6.21 -25.11 -23.19
C CYS A 179 5.09 -25.89 -22.48
N THR A 180 5.34 -26.27 -21.22
CA THR A 180 4.26 -26.65 -20.30
C THR A 180 3.44 -25.41 -19.89
N HIS A 181 2.21 -25.56 -19.38
CA HIS A 181 1.39 -24.44 -18.89
C HIS A 181 2.13 -23.56 -17.87
N LEU A 182 2.88 -24.14 -16.97
CA LEU A 182 3.66 -23.39 -15.98
C LEU A 182 4.85 -22.63 -16.62
N GLN A 183 5.47 -23.22 -17.64
CA GLN A 183 6.51 -22.54 -18.40
C GLN A 183 5.94 -21.40 -19.24
N ALA A 184 4.79 -21.59 -19.90
CA ALA A 184 4.06 -20.54 -20.61
C ALA A 184 3.68 -19.39 -19.66
N LEU A 185 3.11 -19.70 -18.49
CA LEU A 185 2.81 -18.72 -17.46
C LEU A 185 4.07 -17.92 -17.08
N ARG A 186 5.18 -18.59 -16.74
CA ARG A 186 6.38 -17.93 -16.22
C ARG A 186 7.15 -17.16 -17.30
N ARG A 187 7.28 -17.72 -18.52
CA ARG A 187 8.16 -17.17 -19.56
C ARG A 187 7.45 -16.21 -20.51
N VAL A 188 6.13 -16.34 -20.67
CA VAL A 188 5.36 -15.55 -21.61
C VAL A 188 4.35 -14.64 -20.92
N ILE A 189 3.51 -15.19 -20.07
CA ILE A 189 2.39 -14.44 -19.49
C ILE A 189 2.83 -13.48 -18.39
N ILE A 190 3.63 -13.93 -17.41
CA ILE A 190 4.11 -13.07 -16.30
C ILE A 190 4.86 -11.85 -16.80
N PRO A 191 5.79 -11.92 -17.78
CA PRO A 191 6.44 -10.73 -18.33
C PRO A 191 5.46 -9.72 -18.94
N VAL A 192 4.44 -10.17 -19.65
CA VAL A 192 3.39 -9.30 -20.22
C VAL A 192 2.51 -8.69 -19.12
N MET A 193 2.35 -9.40 -17.99
CA MET A 193 1.56 -8.96 -16.84
C MET A 193 2.31 -8.06 -15.85
N LEU A 194 3.59 -7.76 -16.08
CA LEU A 194 4.38 -6.96 -15.14
C LEU A 194 3.68 -5.68 -14.65
N PRO A 195 2.98 -4.89 -15.50
CA PRO A 195 2.22 -3.73 -15.02
C PRO A 195 1.14 -4.10 -13.99
N GLY A 196 0.37 -5.15 -14.26
CA GLY A 196 -0.66 -5.64 -13.35
C GLY A 196 -0.11 -6.22 -12.04
N ILE A 197 1.01 -6.93 -12.14
CA ILE A 197 1.72 -7.50 -10.99
C ILE A 197 2.28 -6.38 -10.11
N ALA A 198 2.94 -5.37 -10.71
CA ALA A 198 3.47 -4.23 -9.99
C ALA A 198 2.35 -3.43 -9.29
N ALA A 199 1.25 -3.17 -9.99
CA ALA A 199 0.10 -2.48 -9.41
C ALA A 199 -0.49 -3.26 -8.21
N THR A 200 -0.63 -4.58 -8.34
CA THR A 200 -1.13 -5.44 -7.26
C THR A 200 -0.17 -5.49 -6.07
N PHE A 201 1.14 -5.55 -6.33
CA PHE A 201 2.15 -5.50 -5.27
C PHE A 201 2.08 -4.20 -4.47
N ILE A 202 2.08 -3.06 -5.17
CA ILE A 202 2.03 -1.74 -4.51
C ILE A 202 0.76 -1.61 -3.68
N PHE A 203 -0.38 -1.98 -4.26
CA PHE A 203 -1.65 -1.94 -3.53
C PHE A 203 -1.58 -2.78 -2.25
N SER A 204 -1.14 -4.04 -2.35
CA SER A 204 -1.02 -4.93 -1.19
C SER A 204 -0.02 -4.39 -0.17
N PHE A 205 1.13 -3.88 -0.63
CA PHE A 205 2.14 -3.29 0.26
C PHE A 205 1.59 -2.08 1.01
N VAL A 206 0.94 -1.14 0.32
CA VAL A 206 0.38 0.07 0.96
C VAL A 206 -0.69 -0.30 1.97
N GLN A 207 -1.54 -1.27 1.68
CA GLN A 207 -2.55 -1.75 2.62
C GLN A 207 -1.93 -2.38 3.87
N CYS A 208 -0.91 -3.24 3.69
CA CYS A 208 -0.18 -3.84 4.82
C CYS A 208 0.62 -2.81 5.61
N TRP A 209 1.23 -1.83 4.91
CA TRP A 209 2.02 -0.76 5.53
C TRP A 209 1.20 0.14 6.45
N ASN A 210 -0.04 0.45 6.07
CA ASN A 210 -0.93 1.34 6.81
C ASN A 210 -1.83 0.60 7.80
N GLU A 211 -1.73 -0.72 7.92
CA GLU A 211 -2.63 -1.50 8.75
C GLU A 211 -2.29 -1.29 10.23
N LEU A 212 -3.27 -0.85 11.00
CA LEU A 212 -3.14 -0.54 12.42
C LEU A 212 -3.84 -1.58 13.32
N PHE A 213 -5.05 -2.01 12.95
CA PHE A 213 -5.94 -2.72 13.87
C PHE A 213 -5.43 -4.12 14.25
N LEU A 214 -5.00 -4.90 13.28
CA LEU A 214 -4.39 -6.21 13.53
C LEU A 214 -3.05 -6.06 14.23
N SER A 215 -2.26 -5.04 13.86
CA SER A 215 -0.99 -4.76 14.52
C SER A 215 -1.18 -4.44 16.00
N VAL A 216 -2.13 -3.58 16.36
CA VAL A 216 -2.45 -3.28 17.78
C VAL A 216 -2.98 -4.51 18.50
N MET A 217 -3.76 -5.35 17.80
CA MET A 217 -4.38 -6.54 18.41
C MET A 217 -3.37 -7.65 18.70
N PHE A 218 -2.43 -7.89 17.79
CA PHE A 218 -1.53 -9.04 17.86
C PHE A 218 -0.16 -8.73 18.45
N ILE A 219 0.26 -7.46 18.48
CA ILE A 219 1.59 -7.05 18.91
C ILE A 219 1.48 -6.11 20.11
N ASP A 220 1.94 -6.59 21.25
CA ASP A 220 2.02 -5.82 22.49
C ASP A 220 3.46 -5.45 22.84
N ASN A 221 4.45 -6.30 22.50
CA ASN A 221 5.85 -6.04 22.80
C ASN A 221 6.46 -4.95 21.90
N GLU A 222 7.27 -4.07 22.52
CA GLU A 222 7.92 -2.93 21.83
C GLU A 222 8.80 -3.35 20.65
N ALA A 223 9.49 -4.50 20.73
CA ALA A 223 10.44 -4.93 19.71
C ALA A 223 9.75 -5.35 18.39
N SER A 224 8.46 -5.68 18.43
CA SER A 224 7.70 -6.17 17.26
C SER A 224 6.68 -5.15 16.74
N LYS A 225 6.56 -3.96 17.36
CA LYS A 225 5.64 -2.93 16.89
C LYS A 225 5.95 -2.49 15.47
N THR A 226 4.90 -2.14 14.74
CA THR A 226 4.95 -1.55 13.40
C THR A 226 4.79 -0.03 13.46
N VAL A 227 5.07 0.67 12.37
CA VAL A 227 4.98 2.13 12.28
C VAL A 227 3.60 2.66 12.70
N PRO A 228 2.46 2.14 12.22
CA PRO A 228 1.16 2.65 12.65
C PRO A 228 0.92 2.53 14.16
N VAL A 229 1.37 1.42 14.77
CA VAL A 229 1.26 1.22 16.23
C VAL A 229 2.15 2.19 16.98
N ALA A 230 3.39 2.38 16.53
CA ALA A 230 4.30 3.32 17.12
C ALA A 230 3.81 4.77 17.03
N MET A 231 3.25 5.16 15.90
CA MET A 231 2.64 6.49 15.74
C MET A 231 1.46 6.71 16.68
N ASN A 232 0.66 5.66 16.92
CA ASN A 232 -0.44 5.74 17.87
C ASN A 232 0.04 5.99 19.32
N SER A 233 1.27 5.61 19.66
CA SER A 233 1.83 5.85 20.99
C SER A 233 2.18 7.32 21.28
N PHE A 234 2.29 8.17 20.24
CA PHE A 234 2.44 9.62 20.40
C PHE A 234 1.15 10.33 20.79
N ILE A 235 0.02 9.62 20.78
CA ILE A 235 -1.28 10.10 21.26
C ILE A 235 -1.48 9.57 22.69
N THR A 236 -1.40 10.44 23.67
CA THR A 236 -1.73 10.12 25.06
C THR A 236 -3.14 10.54 25.40
N LYS A 237 -3.62 10.15 26.59
CA LYS A 237 -4.98 10.51 27.04
C LYS A 237 -5.21 12.03 27.14
N TYR A 238 -4.14 12.80 27.37
CA TYR A 238 -4.25 14.22 27.69
C TYR A 238 -3.47 15.13 26.72
N ASP A 239 -2.61 14.54 25.89
CA ASP A 239 -1.77 15.32 24.99
C ASP A 239 -1.38 14.53 23.75
N ILE A 240 -0.98 15.23 22.68
CA ILE A 240 -0.46 14.68 21.45
C ILE A 240 0.90 15.32 21.19
N ASP A 241 1.93 14.50 21.07
CA ASP A 241 3.24 14.97 20.62
C ASP A 241 3.23 15.20 19.10
N TRP A 242 2.78 16.39 18.71
CA TRP A 242 2.66 16.75 17.28
C TRP A 242 4.01 16.83 16.57
N GLY A 243 5.08 17.19 17.28
CA GLY A 243 6.43 17.24 16.73
C GLY A 243 6.92 15.85 16.35
N ALA A 244 6.89 14.91 17.31
CA ALA A 244 7.26 13.52 17.08
C ALA A 244 6.35 12.84 16.06
N MET A 245 5.03 13.04 16.14
CA MET A 245 4.07 12.50 15.19
C MET A 245 4.32 13.00 13.77
N SER A 246 4.62 14.29 13.60
CA SER A 246 4.93 14.87 12.28
C SER A 246 6.24 14.30 11.73
N ALA A 247 7.29 14.19 12.55
CA ALA A 247 8.56 13.60 12.14
C ALA A 247 8.40 12.12 11.74
N ALA A 248 7.66 11.35 12.53
CA ALA A 248 7.32 9.95 12.22
C ALA A 248 6.52 9.83 10.93
N THR A 249 5.55 10.73 10.69
CA THR A 249 4.74 10.77 9.46
C THR A 249 5.62 11.04 8.24
N VAL A 250 6.51 12.03 8.29
CA VAL A 250 7.45 12.32 7.19
C VAL A 250 8.26 11.08 6.82
N LEU A 251 8.83 10.39 7.80
CA LEU A 251 9.60 9.16 7.57
C LEU A 251 8.72 8.03 7.02
N SER A 252 7.48 7.91 7.50
CA SER A 252 6.55 6.85 7.11
C SER A 252 6.06 6.97 5.67
N VAL A 253 6.06 8.18 5.11
CA VAL A 253 5.65 8.43 3.73
C VAL A 253 6.75 8.04 2.73
N ILE A 254 8.03 8.06 3.13
CA ILE A 254 9.17 7.80 2.23
C ILE A 254 9.09 6.43 1.54
N PRO A 255 8.87 5.29 2.22
CA PRO A 255 8.81 3.99 1.55
C PRO A 255 7.70 3.92 0.49
N THR A 256 6.55 4.51 0.77
CA THR A 256 5.42 4.56 -0.16
C THR A 256 5.76 5.40 -1.39
N PHE A 257 6.38 6.58 -1.22
CA PHE A 257 6.85 7.40 -2.33
C PHE A 257 7.89 6.69 -3.19
N VAL A 258 8.86 6.01 -2.56
CA VAL A 258 9.89 5.24 -3.28
C VAL A 258 9.24 4.15 -4.13
N LEU A 259 8.29 3.40 -3.57
CA LEU A 259 7.57 2.38 -4.32
C LEU A 259 6.80 2.95 -5.51
N PHE A 260 6.08 4.06 -5.33
CA PHE A 260 5.37 4.71 -6.43
C PHE A 260 6.35 5.23 -7.50
N ALA A 261 7.47 5.84 -7.10
CA ALA A 261 8.49 6.33 -8.04
C ALA A 261 9.11 5.20 -8.87
N LEU A 262 9.31 4.02 -8.28
CA LEU A 262 9.83 2.86 -9.00
C LEU A 262 8.79 2.23 -9.92
N ALA A 263 7.53 2.26 -9.54
CA ALA A 263 6.46 1.55 -10.21
C ALA A 263 5.67 2.40 -11.22
N GLN A 264 5.81 3.74 -11.19
CA GLN A 264 5.09 4.64 -12.08
C GLN A 264 5.24 4.27 -13.57
N ARG A 265 6.42 3.80 -13.99
CA ARG A 265 6.67 3.36 -15.36
C ARG A 265 5.76 2.20 -15.77
N PHE A 266 5.57 1.22 -14.91
CA PHE A 266 4.69 0.07 -15.20
C PHE A 266 3.21 0.44 -15.19
N ILE A 267 2.81 1.38 -14.31
CA ILE A 267 1.42 1.86 -14.23
C ILE A 267 1.06 2.66 -15.48
N VAL A 268 1.95 3.54 -15.93
CA VAL A 268 1.72 4.39 -17.12
C VAL A 268 1.65 3.52 -18.38
N GLU A 269 2.56 2.57 -18.58
CA GLU A 269 2.54 1.64 -19.70
C GLU A 269 1.23 0.83 -19.75
N GLY A 270 0.80 0.27 -18.63
CA GLY A 270 -0.45 -0.50 -18.54
C GLY A 270 -1.74 0.30 -18.79
N LEU A 271 -1.73 1.62 -18.53
CA LEU A 271 -2.86 2.50 -18.80
C LEU A 271 -2.89 2.99 -20.26
N THR A 272 -1.71 3.23 -20.86
CA THR A 272 -1.61 3.73 -22.25
C THR A 272 -1.91 2.66 -23.28
N ASP A 273 -1.49 1.42 -23.06
CA ASP A 273 -1.80 0.28 -23.96
C ASP A 273 -3.31 -0.05 -24.00
N GLY A 274 -4.04 0.30 -22.93
CA GLY A 274 -5.51 0.19 -22.91
C GLY A 274 -6.24 1.33 -23.63
N ALA A 275 -5.63 2.49 -23.78
CA ALA A 275 -6.26 3.70 -24.34
C ALA A 275 -6.09 3.82 -25.88
N VAL A 276 -5.15 3.09 -26.48
CA VAL A 276 -4.84 3.16 -27.93
C VAL A 276 -5.72 2.21 -28.79
N LYS A 277 -6.63 1.45 -28.18
CA LYS A 277 -7.59 0.56 -28.88
C LYS A 277 -8.97 1.19 -29.03
N GLY A 278 -9.06 2.50 -29.18
CA GLY A 278 -10.27 3.24 -29.52
C GLY A 278 -10.10 3.97 -30.83
#